data_2320932a9b708e2780223062a4adf9e6
#
_entry.id   2320932a9b708e2780223062a4adf9e6
#
_cell.length_a   1.000
_cell.length_b   1.000
_cell.length_c   1.000
_cell.angle_alpha   90.00
_cell.angle_beta   90.00
_cell.angle_gamma   90.00
#
_symmetry.space_group_name_H-M   'P 1'
#
loop_
_entity.id
_entity.type
_entity.pdbx_description
1 polymer ?
#
loop_
_entity_poly.entity_id
_entity_poly.type
_entity_poly.pdbx_seq_one_letter_code
_entity_poly.pdbx_strand_id
1 'polypeptide(L)'
;MVDWDELEQIGIVASPTRVNEAGCILQEGKEREVTSESLVLIDNRNGNKILAVCREGAGNNDNLKLSYYNPGVAYARSGREASTAKEFYSFTLVVIGEITDNEVKQNKTIIAPASPVYRFKPGSNPMKLFGHVKNTIGYYAMGDSNWRVPVLAEYIPHHIGVFGVTGSGKSFLCRYELIPFLQNTGYNILILDWKGSDYAPYYPGSVISMGDIELDESSIYSYLFEKLDRFGGGKPAEALARYLDEVITEGSWRDSDPSRTLERLMEAMEDAITEDNREKSGQLSRWGELYLRRARKYFKRLRPEDIEPVLGQKSASEIIDLLREKKILIIDLSYGSKEQKLSIFLSIARKLKELMEEKNRLNIALLIDEAPQYCPWNPQGIEMETTEHIIELAALGRSYGLSLVLVSQGIAGEIGINAAVRRNLNTLFIGRIHPLDAFEAEKFFTNSLIRADSLLRLPEGHFYIVGKMNPSPVPILITFEIEESEKLRHGER
;
A
#
# COMPACT_ATOMS: atom_id res chain seq x y z
N MET A 1 -10.29 -34.05 -2.59
CA MET A 1 -10.80 -34.68 -1.37
C MET A 1 -9.73 -34.46 -0.29
N VAL A 2 -10.13 -34.08 0.92
CA VAL A 2 -9.15 -33.95 2.01
C VAL A 2 -8.61 -35.34 2.28
N ASP A 3 -7.29 -35.49 2.20
CA ASP A 3 -6.62 -36.76 2.50
C ASP A 3 -6.45 -36.87 4.02
N TRP A 4 -7.07 -37.88 4.64
CA TRP A 4 -7.01 -38.10 6.08
C TRP A 4 -5.60 -38.53 6.54
N ASP A 5 -4.81 -39.14 5.65
CA ASP A 5 -3.44 -39.54 5.96
C ASP A 5 -2.51 -38.33 6.12
N GLU A 6 -2.91 -37.17 5.55
CA GLU A 6 -2.22 -35.89 5.71
C GLU A 6 -2.60 -35.13 7.00
N LEU A 7 -3.51 -35.69 7.81
CA LEU A 7 -4.04 -35.04 9.02
C LEU A 7 -3.57 -35.73 10.30
N GLU A 8 -3.49 -34.95 11.37
CA GLU A 8 -3.18 -35.43 12.72
C GLU A 8 -4.12 -34.75 13.72
N GLN A 9 -4.82 -35.54 14.53
CA GLN A 9 -5.70 -35.01 15.55
C GLN A 9 -4.88 -34.32 16.64
N ILE A 10 -5.28 -33.08 16.98
CA ILE A 10 -4.61 -32.25 17.98
C ILE A 10 -5.50 -31.89 19.16
N GLY A 11 -6.80 -32.08 19.03
CA GLY A 11 -7.73 -31.68 20.08
C GLY A 11 -9.18 -31.89 19.70
N ILE A 12 -10.04 -31.25 20.45
CA ILE A 12 -11.49 -31.25 20.27
C ILE A 12 -12.07 -29.85 20.44
N VAL A 13 -13.20 -29.60 19.80
CA VAL A 13 -13.95 -28.34 19.93
C VAL A 13 -14.55 -28.22 21.31
N ALA A 14 -14.31 -27.11 22.00
CA ALA A 14 -14.87 -26.74 23.28
C ALA A 14 -16.29 -26.15 23.16
N SER A 15 -17.00 -25.99 24.28
CA SER A 15 -18.28 -25.29 24.36
C SER A 15 -18.10 -23.95 25.12
N PRO A 16 -18.84 -22.89 24.78
CA PRO A 16 -19.83 -22.77 23.70
C PRO A 16 -19.18 -22.57 22.30
N THR A 17 -19.96 -22.86 21.28
CA THR A 17 -19.57 -22.70 19.87
C THR A 17 -20.45 -21.70 19.14
N ARG A 18 -19.91 -21.13 18.06
CA ARG A 18 -20.63 -20.27 17.11
C ARG A 18 -20.43 -20.77 15.69
N VAL A 19 -21.07 -20.13 14.72
CA VAL A 19 -20.89 -20.44 13.30
C VAL A 19 -19.47 -20.08 12.82
N ASN A 20 -18.94 -18.95 13.31
CA ASN A 20 -17.68 -18.38 12.85
C ASN A 20 -16.51 -18.52 13.84
N GLU A 21 -16.78 -19.12 15.02
CA GLU A 21 -15.79 -19.18 16.10
C GLU A 21 -16.07 -20.36 17.02
N ALA A 22 -15.02 -21.03 17.47
CA ALA A 22 -15.11 -22.07 18.50
C ALA A 22 -13.82 -22.12 19.31
N GLY A 23 -13.90 -22.56 20.56
CA GLY A 23 -12.72 -22.93 21.34
C GLY A 23 -12.20 -24.31 20.91
N CYS A 24 -10.89 -24.53 21.02
CA CYS A 24 -10.25 -25.82 20.86
C CYS A 24 -9.49 -26.16 22.13
N ILE A 25 -9.77 -27.32 22.75
CA ILE A 25 -8.95 -27.88 23.80
C ILE A 25 -7.96 -28.84 23.18
N LEU A 26 -6.67 -28.59 23.41
CA LEU A 26 -5.62 -29.45 22.88
C LEU A 26 -5.51 -30.75 23.66
N GLN A 27 -5.08 -31.80 22.96
CA GLN A 27 -4.63 -33.04 23.58
C GLN A 27 -3.30 -32.79 24.30
N GLU A 28 -3.10 -33.51 25.40
CA GLU A 28 -1.84 -33.48 26.16
C GLU A 28 -0.64 -33.81 25.27
N GLY A 29 0.41 -32.99 25.35
CA GLY A 29 1.63 -33.10 24.53
C GLY A 29 1.58 -32.43 23.19
N LYS A 30 0.42 -31.85 22.74
CA LYS A 30 0.27 -31.13 21.47
C LYS A 30 0.47 -29.62 21.59
N GLU A 31 0.64 -29.09 22.77
CA GLU A 31 0.80 -27.65 23.03
C GLU A 31 2.05 -27.04 22.42
N ARG A 32 3.07 -27.85 22.08
CA ARG A 32 4.29 -27.40 21.37
C ARG A 32 4.20 -27.50 19.84
N GLU A 33 3.21 -28.23 19.35
CA GLU A 33 3.05 -28.53 17.92
C GLU A 33 2.04 -27.61 17.24
N VAL A 34 1.23 -26.90 18.04
CA VAL A 34 0.21 -25.94 17.56
C VAL A 34 0.59 -24.55 18.04
N THR A 35 0.62 -23.60 17.10
CA THR A 35 0.95 -22.21 17.40
C THR A 35 -0.18 -21.29 16.92
N SER A 36 -0.12 -20.04 17.33
CA SER A 36 -0.99 -19.01 16.71
C SER A 36 -0.76 -18.98 15.21
N GLU A 37 -1.82 -18.75 14.44
CA GLU A 37 -1.88 -18.82 12.97
C GLU A 37 -1.71 -20.25 12.39
N SER A 38 -1.71 -21.34 13.19
CA SER A 38 -1.79 -22.69 12.64
C SER A 38 -3.13 -22.92 11.95
N LEU A 39 -3.13 -23.43 10.71
CA LEU A 39 -4.34 -23.87 10.03
C LEU A 39 -4.75 -25.25 10.53
N VAL A 40 -6.06 -25.40 10.75
CA VAL A 40 -6.65 -26.64 11.26
C VAL A 40 -7.92 -26.99 10.53
N LEU A 41 -8.22 -28.28 10.52
CA LEU A 41 -9.47 -28.83 10.01
C LEU A 41 -10.33 -29.31 11.18
N ILE A 42 -11.58 -28.88 11.24
CA ILE A 42 -12.60 -29.41 12.16
C ILE A 42 -13.45 -30.43 11.40
N ASP A 43 -13.48 -31.67 11.88
CA ASP A 43 -14.43 -32.66 11.39
C ASP A 43 -15.73 -32.51 12.20
N ASN A 44 -16.59 -31.62 11.70
CA ASN A 44 -17.78 -31.24 12.45
C ASN A 44 -18.77 -32.42 12.55
N ARG A 45 -19.11 -32.80 13.78
CA ARG A 45 -20.09 -33.87 14.04
C ARG A 45 -21.47 -33.63 13.45
N ASN A 46 -21.75 -32.39 12.99
CA ASN A 46 -22.95 -32.06 12.21
C ASN A 46 -22.81 -32.37 10.70
N GLY A 47 -21.70 -33.00 10.26
CA GLY A 47 -21.55 -33.63 8.96
C GLY A 47 -20.76 -32.84 7.92
N ASN A 48 -20.25 -31.65 8.25
CA ASN A 48 -19.38 -30.88 7.35
C ASN A 48 -17.95 -30.77 7.88
N LYS A 49 -17.00 -30.46 6.99
CA LYS A 49 -15.60 -30.18 7.33
C LYS A 49 -15.36 -28.70 7.28
N ILE A 50 -14.71 -28.16 8.29
CA ILE A 50 -14.50 -26.71 8.44
C ILE A 50 -13.01 -26.42 8.53
N LEU A 51 -12.53 -25.52 7.67
CA LEU A 51 -11.18 -24.95 7.75
C LEU A 51 -11.20 -23.76 8.72
N ALA A 52 -10.26 -23.73 9.64
CA ALA A 52 -10.12 -22.67 10.63
C ALA A 52 -8.65 -22.33 10.88
N VAL A 53 -8.41 -21.20 11.53
CA VAL A 53 -7.08 -20.77 11.99
C VAL A 53 -7.08 -20.63 13.51
N CYS A 54 -6.00 -21.09 14.16
CA CYS A 54 -5.79 -20.97 15.61
C CYS A 54 -5.34 -19.56 15.96
N ARG A 55 -6.06 -18.91 16.90
CA ARG A 55 -5.68 -17.60 17.44
C ARG A 55 -5.92 -17.58 18.96
N GLU A 56 -5.38 -16.59 19.64
CA GLU A 56 -5.55 -16.39 21.10
C GLU A 56 -5.31 -17.66 21.92
N GLY A 57 -4.09 -18.20 21.83
CA GLY A 57 -3.70 -19.35 22.65
C GLY A 57 -3.67 -19.03 24.14
N ALA A 58 -4.17 -19.93 24.98
CA ALA A 58 -4.22 -19.79 26.42
C ALA A 58 -3.88 -21.09 27.14
N GLY A 59 -3.05 -20.99 28.18
CA GLY A 59 -2.88 -22.05 29.17
C GLY A 59 -3.82 -21.82 30.39
N ASN A 60 -4.54 -22.82 30.81
CA ASN A 60 -5.55 -22.74 31.87
C ASN A 60 -5.26 -23.74 32.96
N ASN A 61 -5.30 -23.29 34.21
CA ASN A 61 -5.26 -24.14 35.39
C ASN A 61 -6.05 -23.47 36.52
N ASP A 62 -7.19 -24.03 36.88
CA ASP A 62 -8.08 -23.44 37.87
C ASP A 62 -7.44 -23.32 39.25
N ASN A 63 -6.45 -24.16 39.58
CA ASN A 63 -5.73 -24.12 40.83
C ASN A 63 -4.70 -22.99 40.91
N LEU A 64 -4.36 -22.33 39.77
CA LEU A 64 -3.34 -21.29 39.67
C LEU A 64 -3.89 -19.88 39.39
N LYS A 65 -5.21 -19.68 39.46
CA LYS A 65 -5.82 -18.37 39.29
C LYS A 65 -5.31 -17.38 40.34
N LEU A 66 -5.02 -16.15 39.94
CA LEU A 66 -4.65 -15.05 40.83
C LEU A 66 -5.85 -14.63 41.68
N SER A 67 -6.06 -15.33 42.78
CA SER A 67 -7.15 -15.09 43.74
C SER A 67 -6.69 -15.40 45.13
N TYR A 68 -7.17 -14.64 46.13
CA TYR A 68 -6.73 -14.71 47.51
C TYR A 68 -6.94 -16.12 48.16
N TYR A 69 -7.96 -16.84 47.76
CA TYR A 69 -8.30 -18.19 48.26
C TYR A 69 -7.86 -19.33 47.32
N ASN A 70 -7.03 -19.05 46.34
CA ASN A 70 -6.63 -20.05 45.38
C ASN A 70 -5.41 -20.84 45.87
N PRO A 71 -5.39 -22.19 45.76
CA PRO A 71 -4.25 -23.03 46.18
C PRO A 71 -2.92 -22.62 45.54
N GLY A 72 -2.93 -22.09 44.33
CA GLY A 72 -1.73 -21.62 43.63
C GLY A 72 -0.92 -20.59 44.41
N VAL A 73 -1.57 -19.71 45.16
CA VAL A 73 -0.90 -18.75 46.03
C VAL A 73 -0.08 -19.45 47.12
N ALA A 74 -0.65 -20.50 47.74
CA ALA A 74 0.04 -21.28 48.75
C ALA A 74 1.23 -22.07 48.16
N TYR A 75 1.07 -22.66 46.98
CA TYR A 75 2.16 -23.34 46.25
C TYR A 75 3.31 -22.39 45.95
N ALA A 76 3.02 -21.24 45.35
CA ALA A 76 4.02 -20.24 45.02
C ALA A 76 4.78 -19.74 46.27
N ARG A 77 4.08 -19.47 47.38
CA ARG A 77 4.70 -19.00 48.63
C ARG A 77 5.54 -20.07 49.33
N SER A 78 5.18 -21.34 49.20
CA SER A 78 5.91 -22.45 49.83
C SER A 78 7.03 -23.03 48.99
N GLY A 79 7.21 -22.57 47.73
CA GLY A 79 8.18 -23.10 46.78
C GLY A 79 7.89 -24.57 46.37
N ARG A 80 6.66 -25.05 46.57
CA ARG A 80 6.26 -26.40 46.17
C ARG A 80 5.73 -26.42 44.74
N GLU A 81 5.86 -27.57 44.09
CA GLU A 81 5.27 -27.79 42.77
C GLU A 81 3.75 -27.76 42.84
N ALA A 82 3.13 -27.03 41.92
CA ALA A 82 1.69 -26.98 41.80
C ALA A 82 1.16 -28.23 41.06
N SER A 83 -0.07 -28.64 41.39
CA SER A 83 -0.74 -29.71 40.66
C SER A 83 -1.07 -29.28 39.23
N THR A 84 -0.67 -30.08 38.23
CA THR A 84 -1.02 -29.93 36.83
C THR A 84 -2.26 -30.71 36.41
N ALA A 85 -2.91 -31.42 37.34
CA ALA A 85 -4.06 -32.30 37.05
C ALA A 85 -5.27 -31.64 36.39
N LYS A 86 -5.38 -30.29 36.44
CA LYS A 86 -6.44 -29.50 35.82
C LYS A 86 -5.88 -28.52 34.75
N GLU A 87 -4.66 -28.76 34.32
CA GLU A 87 -4.04 -27.96 33.30
C GLU A 87 -4.51 -28.38 31.91
N PHE A 88 -4.87 -27.41 31.09
CA PHE A 88 -5.17 -27.63 29.70
C PHE A 88 -4.80 -26.39 28.88
N TYR A 89 -4.50 -26.64 27.63
CA TYR A 89 -4.15 -25.60 26.66
C TYR A 89 -5.26 -25.48 25.63
N SER A 90 -5.51 -24.27 25.18
CA SER A 90 -6.60 -23.98 24.27
C SER A 90 -6.22 -22.91 23.26
N PHE A 91 -6.88 -22.93 22.10
CA PHE A 91 -6.89 -21.85 21.12
C PHE A 91 -8.32 -21.49 20.79
N THR A 92 -8.53 -20.25 20.36
CA THR A 92 -9.75 -19.87 19.67
C THR A 92 -9.57 -20.17 18.18
N LEU A 93 -10.48 -20.95 17.62
CA LEU A 93 -10.55 -21.28 16.19
C LEU A 93 -11.40 -20.23 15.49
N VAL A 94 -10.79 -19.44 14.60
CA VAL A 94 -11.51 -18.51 13.72
C VAL A 94 -11.80 -19.23 12.42
N VAL A 95 -13.08 -19.37 12.09
CA VAL A 95 -13.53 -20.16 10.93
C VAL A 95 -13.23 -19.41 9.65
N ILE A 96 -12.52 -20.06 8.73
CA ILE A 96 -12.29 -19.60 7.36
C ILE A 96 -13.49 -19.98 6.48
N GLY A 97 -13.96 -21.23 6.59
CA GLY A 97 -15.13 -21.69 5.85
C GLY A 97 -15.34 -23.19 5.93
N GLU A 98 -16.44 -23.67 5.37
CA GLU A 98 -16.67 -25.10 5.19
C GLU A 98 -16.08 -25.59 3.86
N ILE A 99 -15.61 -26.82 3.84
CA ILE A 99 -15.04 -27.46 2.65
C ILE A 99 -16.14 -28.23 1.94
N THR A 100 -16.51 -27.75 0.76
CA THR A 100 -17.49 -28.37 -0.13
C THR A 100 -16.89 -28.51 -1.52
N ASP A 101 -16.92 -29.71 -2.11
CA ASP A 101 -16.35 -29.99 -3.45
C ASP A 101 -14.85 -29.63 -3.57
N ASN A 102 -14.08 -29.81 -2.50
CA ASN A 102 -12.67 -29.41 -2.34
C ASN A 102 -12.39 -27.92 -2.41
N GLU A 103 -13.41 -27.09 -2.20
CA GLU A 103 -13.28 -25.64 -2.10
C GLU A 103 -13.80 -25.14 -0.76
N VAL A 104 -13.17 -24.08 -0.26
CA VAL A 104 -13.59 -23.36 0.94
C VAL A 104 -14.76 -22.44 0.58
N LYS A 105 -15.92 -22.66 1.20
CA LYS A 105 -17.11 -21.81 1.08
C LYS A 105 -17.53 -21.26 2.43
N GLN A 106 -18.39 -20.26 2.44
CA GLN A 106 -18.85 -19.66 3.70
C GLN A 106 -19.52 -20.72 4.58
N ASN A 107 -19.03 -20.90 5.80
CA ASN A 107 -19.69 -21.76 6.78
C ASN A 107 -21.01 -21.14 7.26
N LYS A 108 -22.08 -21.94 7.26
CA LYS A 108 -23.41 -21.56 7.74
C LYS A 108 -23.93 -22.47 8.87
N THR A 109 -23.16 -23.50 9.18
CA THR A 109 -23.55 -24.55 10.13
C THR A 109 -22.88 -24.29 11.48
N ILE A 110 -23.64 -24.50 12.57
CA ILE A 110 -23.10 -24.45 13.93
C ILE A 110 -22.09 -25.60 14.11
N ILE A 111 -20.98 -25.30 14.72
CA ILE A 111 -19.93 -26.27 15.05
C ILE A 111 -20.37 -27.06 16.27
N ALA A 112 -20.44 -28.38 16.17
CA ALA A 112 -20.81 -29.22 17.30
C ALA A 112 -19.66 -29.27 18.33
N PRO A 113 -19.93 -29.09 19.62
CA PRO A 113 -18.94 -29.37 20.66
C PRO A 113 -18.43 -30.81 20.58
N ALA A 114 -17.21 -31.03 21.04
CA ALA A 114 -16.49 -32.30 20.97
C ALA A 114 -16.21 -32.80 19.52
N SER A 115 -16.37 -31.96 18.50
CA SER A 115 -15.87 -32.27 17.16
C SER A 115 -14.34 -32.37 17.16
N PRO A 116 -13.74 -33.41 16.55
CA PRO A 116 -12.28 -33.51 16.48
C PRO A 116 -11.67 -32.41 15.62
N VAL A 117 -10.50 -31.94 16.06
CA VAL A 117 -9.70 -30.91 15.41
C VAL A 117 -8.38 -31.52 14.96
N TYR A 118 -8.03 -31.30 13.70
CA TYR A 118 -6.84 -31.85 13.07
C TYR A 118 -5.91 -30.72 12.58
N ARG A 119 -4.60 -30.92 12.71
CA ARG A 119 -3.60 -30.14 12.00
C ARG A 119 -3.21 -30.81 10.68
N PHE A 120 -2.68 -30.06 9.76
CA PHE A 120 -2.06 -30.56 8.55
C PHE A 120 -0.63 -31.01 8.85
N LYS A 121 -0.28 -32.23 8.45
CA LYS A 121 1.09 -32.78 8.62
C LYS A 121 2.06 -32.08 7.68
N PRO A 122 3.39 -32.10 8.00
CA PRO A 122 4.41 -31.67 7.04
C PRO A 122 4.27 -32.38 5.69
N GLY A 123 4.45 -31.62 4.59
CA GLY A 123 4.29 -32.10 3.22
C GLY A 123 2.88 -32.00 2.64
N SER A 124 1.83 -31.83 3.46
CA SER A 124 0.49 -31.49 2.98
C SER A 124 0.43 -30.04 2.46
N ASN A 125 -0.62 -29.70 1.74
CA ASN A 125 -0.81 -28.31 1.27
C ASN A 125 -2.28 -27.89 1.32
N PRO A 126 -2.75 -27.31 2.44
CA PRO A 126 -4.13 -26.83 2.59
C PRO A 126 -4.47 -25.63 1.69
N MET A 127 -3.47 -24.91 1.13
CA MET A 127 -3.73 -23.80 0.21
C MET A 127 -4.50 -24.25 -1.04
N LYS A 128 -4.42 -25.52 -1.43
CA LYS A 128 -5.22 -26.12 -2.52
C LYS A 128 -6.72 -26.08 -2.26
N LEU A 129 -7.16 -25.93 -1.01
CA LEU A 129 -8.58 -25.84 -0.62
C LEU A 129 -9.20 -24.48 -0.99
N PHE A 130 -8.39 -23.48 -1.30
CA PHE A 130 -8.88 -22.18 -1.78
C PHE A 130 -9.19 -22.17 -3.30
N GLY A 131 -9.33 -23.36 -3.93
CA GLY A 131 -9.70 -23.55 -5.31
C GLY A 131 -8.51 -23.59 -6.28
N HIS A 132 -8.80 -23.60 -7.58
CA HIS A 132 -7.79 -23.64 -8.66
C HIS A 132 -7.20 -22.24 -8.92
N VAL A 133 -6.73 -21.56 -7.90
CA VAL A 133 -6.14 -20.23 -8.06
C VAL A 133 -4.77 -20.37 -8.72
N LYS A 134 -4.61 -19.80 -9.91
CA LYS A 134 -3.36 -19.83 -10.67
C LYS A 134 -2.31 -18.86 -10.12
N ASN A 135 -2.75 -17.84 -9.42
CA ASN A 135 -1.91 -16.74 -8.97
C ASN A 135 -1.68 -16.82 -7.46
N THR A 136 -0.45 -16.66 -7.03
CA THR A 136 -0.07 -16.76 -5.62
C THR A 136 0.84 -15.61 -5.22
N ILE A 137 0.79 -15.20 -3.95
CA ILE A 137 1.69 -14.20 -3.36
C ILE A 137 2.22 -14.74 -2.00
N GLY A 138 3.52 -14.81 -1.84
CA GLY A 138 4.16 -15.27 -0.62
C GLY A 138 3.82 -16.71 -0.24
N TYR A 139 4.26 -17.10 0.93
CA TYR A 139 3.97 -18.37 1.58
C TYR A 139 3.14 -18.15 2.83
N TYR A 140 2.32 -19.10 3.21
CA TYR A 140 1.68 -19.05 4.51
C TYR A 140 2.72 -19.10 5.62
N ALA A 141 2.71 -18.13 6.54
CA ALA A 141 3.82 -17.92 7.48
C ALA A 141 4.04 -19.09 8.48
N MET A 142 2.99 -19.87 8.78
CA MET A 142 3.06 -21.03 9.67
C MET A 142 2.96 -22.36 8.89
N GLY A 143 3.20 -22.32 7.58
CA GLY A 143 3.16 -23.48 6.70
C GLY A 143 4.53 -23.92 6.21
N ASP A 144 4.55 -24.99 5.44
CA ASP A 144 5.73 -25.42 4.71
C ASP A 144 6.02 -24.48 3.54
N SER A 145 7.24 -24.51 3.01
CA SER A 145 7.68 -23.68 1.87
C SER A 145 6.88 -23.90 0.57
N ASN A 146 6.07 -24.96 0.49
CA ASN A 146 5.17 -25.22 -0.64
C ASN A 146 3.77 -24.60 -0.46
N TRP A 147 3.46 -23.95 0.67
CA TRP A 147 2.16 -23.34 0.95
C TRP A 147 2.06 -21.94 0.36
N ARG A 148 2.27 -21.82 -0.95
CA ARG A 148 2.07 -20.55 -1.68
C ARG A 148 0.62 -20.10 -1.51
N VAL A 149 0.42 -18.86 -1.08
CA VAL A 149 -0.92 -18.33 -0.79
C VAL A 149 -1.60 -17.85 -2.07
N PRO A 150 -2.75 -18.44 -2.43
CA PRO A 150 -3.49 -18.03 -3.61
C PRO A 150 -4.12 -16.65 -3.41
N VAL A 151 -4.22 -15.89 -4.52
CA VAL A 151 -4.86 -14.58 -4.57
C VAL A 151 -5.74 -14.43 -5.79
N LEU A 152 -6.80 -13.64 -5.66
CA LEU A 152 -7.81 -13.38 -6.68
C LEU A 152 -7.37 -12.21 -7.57
N ALA A 153 -6.78 -12.52 -8.73
CA ALA A 153 -6.20 -11.52 -9.64
C ALA A 153 -7.23 -10.58 -10.28
N GLU A 154 -8.49 -10.98 -10.38
CA GLU A 154 -9.58 -10.15 -10.89
C GLU A 154 -9.82 -8.89 -10.06
N TYR A 155 -9.34 -8.86 -8.82
CA TYR A 155 -9.45 -7.69 -7.96
C TYR A 155 -8.21 -6.77 -7.98
N ILE A 156 -7.21 -7.02 -8.83
CA ILE A 156 -6.07 -6.10 -9.00
C ILE A 156 -6.53 -4.66 -9.28
N PRO A 157 -7.52 -4.39 -10.17
CA PRO A 157 -7.97 -3.02 -10.44
C PRO A 157 -8.68 -2.34 -9.26
N HIS A 158 -8.92 -3.04 -8.17
CA HIS A 158 -9.52 -2.50 -6.96
C HIS A 158 -8.49 -1.91 -5.97
N HIS A 159 -7.27 -1.71 -6.43
CA HIS A 159 -6.15 -1.06 -5.78
C HIS A 159 -5.62 -1.77 -4.53
N ILE A 160 -4.32 -1.60 -4.31
CA ILE A 160 -3.54 -2.31 -3.31
C ILE A 160 -2.86 -1.31 -2.39
N GLY A 161 -2.95 -1.50 -1.08
CA GLY A 161 -2.18 -0.79 -0.08
C GLY A 161 -1.14 -1.69 0.57
N VAL A 162 0.08 -1.20 0.73
CA VAL A 162 1.17 -1.88 1.45
C VAL A 162 1.60 -1.01 2.62
N PHE A 163 1.26 -1.43 3.83
CA PHE A 163 1.48 -0.66 5.05
C PHE A 163 2.44 -1.36 6.01
N GLY A 164 3.27 -0.56 6.67
CA GLY A 164 4.16 -1.05 7.72
C GLY A 164 5.30 -0.08 8.00
N VAL A 165 5.88 -0.14 9.17
CA VAL A 165 7.01 0.72 9.56
C VAL A 165 8.24 0.50 8.68
N THR A 166 9.21 1.40 8.78
CA THR A 166 10.55 1.20 8.17
C THR A 166 11.15 -0.10 8.68
N GLY A 167 11.75 -0.89 7.78
CA GLY A 167 12.31 -2.20 8.11
C GLY A 167 11.27 -3.31 8.32
N SER A 168 10.00 -3.11 7.94
CA SER A 168 9.00 -4.19 7.94
C SER A 168 9.07 -5.11 6.71
N GLY A 169 9.83 -4.72 5.67
CA GLY A 169 9.97 -5.50 4.45
C GLY A 169 9.05 -5.09 3.29
N LYS A 170 8.45 -3.89 3.31
CA LYS A 170 7.51 -3.43 2.25
C LYS A 170 8.12 -3.46 0.85
N SER A 171 9.30 -2.84 0.67
CA SER A 171 9.96 -2.79 -0.64
C SER A 171 10.38 -4.19 -1.12
N PHE A 172 10.73 -5.09 -0.19
CA PHE A 172 10.98 -6.50 -0.51
C PHE A 172 9.70 -7.21 -0.95
N LEU A 173 8.58 -7.08 -0.22
CA LEU A 173 7.28 -7.63 -0.63
C LEU A 173 6.91 -7.15 -2.04
N CYS A 174 7.08 -5.86 -2.32
CA CYS A 174 6.80 -5.31 -3.65
C CYS A 174 7.71 -5.94 -4.72
N ARG A 175 9.02 -6.01 -4.51
CA ARG A 175 9.97 -6.50 -5.51
C ARG A 175 9.89 -8.01 -5.73
N TYR A 176 9.76 -8.80 -4.67
CA TYR A 176 9.82 -10.28 -4.78
C TYR A 176 8.47 -10.92 -5.05
N GLU A 177 7.38 -10.30 -4.63
CA GLU A 177 6.06 -10.90 -4.73
C GLU A 177 5.09 -10.10 -5.60
N LEU A 178 4.85 -8.81 -5.30
CA LEU A 178 3.81 -8.04 -5.98
C LEU A 178 4.17 -7.71 -7.43
N ILE A 179 5.38 -7.23 -7.70
CA ILE A 179 5.81 -6.89 -9.06
C ILE A 179 5.79 -8.12 -9.98
N PRO A 180 6.42 -9.25 -9.62
CA PRO A 180 6.33 -10.47 -10.43
C PRO A 180 4.89 -10.98 -10.62
N PHE A 181 4.06 -10.92 -9.57
CA PHE A 181 2.66 -11.30 -9.66
C PHE A 181 1.89 -10.42 -10.66
N LEU A 182 2.04 -9.09 -10.59
CA LEU A 182 1.40 -8.15 -11.51
C LEU A 182 1.86 -8.35 -12.95
N GLN A 183 3.15 -8.58 -13.19
CA GLN A 183 3.68 -8.90 -14.52
C GLN A 183 3.10 -10.20 -15.07
N ASN A 184 3.05 -11.25 -14.26
CA ASN A 184 2.49 -12.55 -14.64
C ASN A 184 0.98 -12.50 -14.95
N THR A 185 0.27 -11.50 -14.41
CA THR A 185 -1.15 -11.24 -14.68
C THR A 185 -1.37 -10.25 -15.83
N GLY A 186 -0.30 -9.84 -16.53
CA GLY A 186 -0.35 -9.02 -17.75
C GLY A 186 -0.40 -7.51 -17.51
N TYR A 187 -0.04 -7.04 -16.32
CA TYR A 187 0.11 -5.60 -16.04
C TYR A 187 1.48 -5.09 -16.42
N ASN A 188 1.53 -3.90 -17.02
CA ASN A 188 2.73 -3.09 -17.15
C ASN A 188 2.90 -2.28 -15.86
N ILE A 189 4.11 -2.16 -15.32
CA ILE A 189 4.32 -1.59 -13.99
C ILE A 189 5.13 -0.31 -14.08
N LEU A 190 4.50 0.80 -13.71
CA LEU A 190 5.14 2.09 -13.56
C LEU A 190 5.40 2.34 -12.07
N ILE A 191 6.65 2.58 -11.70
CA ILE A 191 7.07 2.78 -10.31
C ILE A 191 7.58 4.21 -10.14
N LEU A 192 7.05 4.91 -9.16
CA LEU A 192 7.57 6.19 -8.70
C LEU A 192 8.44 5.93 -7.47
N ASP A 193 9.75 5.85 -7.66
CA ASP A 193 10.72 5.59 -6.59
C ASP A 193 11.15 6.91 -5.95
N TRP A 194 10.46 7.27 -4.85
CA TRP A 194 10.67 8.55 -4.16
C TRP A 194 12.09 8.78 -3.70
N LYS A 195 12.77 7.73 -3.26
CA LYS A 195 14.14 7.76 -2.75
C LYS A 195 15.19 7.36 -3.79
N GLY A 196 14.78 6.72 -4.89
CA GLY A 196 15.67 6.17 -5.90
C GLY A 196 16.51 4.98 -5.44
N SER A 197 16.28 4.49 -4.22
CA SER A 197 17.07 3.41 -3.61
C SER A 197 16.32 2.10 -3.46
N ASP A 198 15.00 2.14 -3.48
CA ASP A 198 14.17 0.99 -3.17
C ASP A 198 13.83 0.12 -4.40
N TYR A 199 13.84 0.71 -5.61
CA TYR A 199 13.52 -0.01 -6.86
C TYR A 199 14.52 0.26 -7.98
N ALA A 200 14.98 1.49 -8.20
CA ALA A 200 15.86 1.85 -9.31
C ALA A 200 17.13 0.99 -9.42
N PRO A 201 17.85 0.67 -8.34
CA PRO A 201 19.07 -0.16 -8.43
C PRO A 201 18.84 -1.60 -8.88
N TYR A 202 17.60 -2.09 -8.74
CA TYR A 202 17.24 -3.49 -9.03
C TYR A 202 16.74 -3.72 -10.46
N TYR A 203 16.46 -2.63 -11.20
CA TYR A 203 15.95 -2.67 -12.58
C TYR A 203 16.74 -1.74 -13.50
N PRO A 204 18.09 -1.89 -13.61
CA PRO A 204 18.98 -0.87 -14.24
C PRO A 204 18.64 -0.54 -15.68
N GLY A 205 18.00 -1.45 -16.42
CA GLY A 205 17.58 -1.22 -17.80
C GLY A 205 16.23 -0.50 -17.97
N SER A 206 15.56 -0.18 -16.88
CA SER A 206 14.17 0.32 -16.86
C SER A 206 14.00 1.61 -16.06
N VAL A 207 15.08 2.35 -15.83
CA VAL A 207 15.06 3.59 -15.04
C VAL A 207 15.06 4.80 -15.97
N ILE A 208 14.21 5.78 -15.65
CA ILE A 208 14.21 7.14 -16.20
C ILE A 208 14.50 8.11 -15.06
N SER A 209 15.41 9.04 -15.28
CA SER A 209 15.67 10.13 -14.36
C SER A 209 14.53 11.16 -14.41
N MET A 210 14.17 11.72 -13.26
CA MET A 210 13.15 12.77 -13.21
C MET A 210 13.48 14.00 -14.10
N GLY A 211 14.75 14.33 -14.28
CA GLY A 211 15.19 15.43 -15.13
C GLY A 211 14.96 15.21 -16.64
N ASP A 212 14.73 13.95 -17.04
CA ASP A 212 14.42 13.64 -18.46
C ASP A 212 12.93 13.81 -18.79
N ILE A 213 12.07 14.05 -17.78
CA ILE A 213 10.62 14.07 -17.96
C ILE A 213 10.13 15.48 -18.22
N GLU A 214 9.44 15.66 -19.33
CA GLU A 214 8.75 16.90 -19.67
C GLU A 214 7.47 17.03 -18.81
N LEU A 215 7.30 18.19 -18.18
CA LEU A 215 6.05 18.53 -17.51
C LEU A 215 5.01 19.01 -18.53
N ASP A 216 3.75 18.66 -18.36
CA ASP A 216 2.65 19.28 -19.11
C ASP A 216 2.45 20.75 -18.70
N GLU A 217 1.73 21.51 -19.50
CA GLU A 217 1.51 22.95 -19.30
C GLU A 217 0.89 23.24 -17.91
N SER A 218 -0.09 22.44 -17.49
CA SER A 218 -0.72 22.61 -16.19
C SER A 218 0.23 22.30 -15.03
N SER A 219 1.10 21.30 -15.18
CA SER A 219 2.12 20.98 -14.18
C SER A 219 3.22 22.04 -14.15
N ILE A 220 3.62 22.58 -15.30
CA ILE A 220 4.55 23.73 -15.39
C ILE A 220 3.95 24.93 -14.67
N TYR A 221 2.68 25.24 -14.93
CA TYR A 221 1.98 26.32 -14.25
C TYR A 221 1.98 26.11 -12.73
N SER A 222 1.51 24.96 -12.26
CA SER A 222 1.42 24.66 -10.82
C SER A 222 2.78 24.74 -10.15
N TYR A 223 3.82 24.19 -10.81
CA TYR A 223 5.19 24.21 -10.33
C TYR A 223 5.75 25.64 -10.22
N LEU A 224 5.67 26.42 -11.31
CA LEU A 224 6.19 27.78 -11.32
C LEU A 224 5.40 28.70 -10.40
N PHE A 225 4.08 28.54 -10.31
CA PHE A 225 3.22 29.32 -9.43
C PHE A 225 3.61 29.13 -7.94
N GLU A 226 3.88 27.89 -7.50
CA GLU A 226 4.40 27.61 -6.17
C GLU A 226 5.80 28.22 -5.96
N LYS A 227 6.69 28.07 -6.92
CA LYS A 227 8.04 28.64 -6.86
C LYS A 227 8.05 30.18 -6.79
N LEU A 228 7.12 30.81 -7.47
CA LEU A 228 6.91 32.26 -7.43
C LEU A 228 6.19 32.72 -6.14
N ASP A 229 6.06 31.84 -5.13
CA ASP A 229 5.42 32.15 -3.86
C ASP A 229 4.00 32.73 -4.08
N ARG A 230 3.31 32.11 -5.06
CA ARG A 230 1.94 32.47 -5.48
C ARG A 230 1.74 33.95 -5.77
N PHE A 231 2.81 34.66 -6.16
CA PHE A 231 2.86 36.11 -6.32
C PHE A 231 2.39 36.91 -5.08
N GLY A 232 2.42 36.29 -3.90
CA GLY A 232 1.85 36.84 -2.67
C GLY A 232 0.31 36.77 -2.67
N GLY A 233 -0.35 37.64 -1.94
CA GLY A 233 -1.82 37.58 -1.80
C GLY A 233 -2.57 38.72 -2.53
N GLY A 234 -3.89 38.56 -2.62
CA GLY A 234 -4.86 39.58 -3.07
C GLY A 234 -4.99 39.67 -4.60
N LYS A 235 -5.88 40.59 -5.06
CA LYS A 235 -6.23 40.76 -6.49
C LYS A 235 -5.04 40.83 -7.46
N PRO A 236 -3.89 41.48 -7.12
CA PRO A 236 -2.75 41.46 -8.02
C PRO A 236 -2.14 40.07 -8.22
N ALA A 237 -2.24 39.15 -7.23
CA ALA A 237 -1.77 37.80 -7.40
C ALA A 237 -2.64 36.98 -8.36
N GLU A 238 -3.95 37.18 -8.32
CA GLU A 238 -4.89 36.55 -9.24
C GLU A 238 -4.65 36.99 -10.69
N ALA A 239 -4.38 38.29 -10.92
CA ALA A 239 -4.02 38.78 -12.25
C ALA A 239 -2.70 38.20 -12.76
N LEU A 240 -1.67 38.14 -11.91
CA LEU A 240 -0.38 37.58 -12.29
C LEU A 240 -0.44 36.06 -12.54
N ALA A 241 -1.29 35.34 -11.81
CA ALA A 241 -1.58 33.93 -12.04
C ALA A 241 -2.15 33.70 -13.46
N ARG A 242 -3.11 34.54 -13.87
CA ARG A 242 -3.68 34.48 -15.23
C ARG A 242 -2.64 34.76 -16.30
N TYR A 243 -1.80 35.77 -16.15
CA TYR A 243 -0.74 36.06 -17.11
C TYR A 243 0.29 34.92 -17.20
N LEU A 244 0.62 34.29 -16.07
CA LEU A 244 1.52 33.14 -16.07
C LEU A 244 0.91 31.97 -16.84
N ASP A 245 -0.37 31.69 -16.67
CA ASP A 245 -1.08 30.62 -17.38
C ASP A 245 -1.12 30.90 -18.91
N GLU A 246 -1.44 32.14 -19.31
CA GLU A 246 -1.43 32.58 -20.70
C GLU A 246 -0.04 32.38 -21.33
N VAL A 247 1.03 32.86 -20.71
CA VAL A 247 2.41 32.75 -21.21
C VAL A 247 2.86 31.29 -21.29
N ILE A 248 2.51 30.45 -20.31
CA ILE A 248 2.88 29.03 -20.36
C ILE A 248 2.20 28.34 -21.53
N THR A 249 0.93 28.62 -21.79
CA THR A 249 0.14 28.05 -22.89
C THR A 249 0.67 28.49 -24.27
N GLU A 250 1.14 29.71 -24.40
CA GLU A 250 1.75 30.20 -25.67
C GLU A 250 3.08 29.49 -26.03
N GLY A 251 3.82 29.03 -25.03
CA GLY A 251 5.00 28.19 -25.21
C GLY A 251 6.24 28.84 -25.83
N SER A 252 6.17 30.12 -26.23
CA SER A 252 7.25 30.86 -26.95
C SER A 252 8.51 31.11 -26.10
N TRP A 253 8.42 30.95 -24.82
CA TRP A 253 9.45 31.16 -23.78
C TRP A 253 10.47 30.01 -23.68
N ARG A 254 10.17 28.81 -24.21
CA ARG A 254 11.03 27.63 -24.08
C ARG A 254 12.34 27.79 -24.84
N ASP A 255 13.46 27.44 -24.20
CA ASP A 255 14.79 27.31 -24.78
C ASP A 255 15.49 26.07 -24.16
N SER A 256 16.53 25.58 -24.79
CA SER A 256 17.32 24.46 -24.25
C SER A 256 18.22 24.87 -23.07
N ASP A 257 18.48 26.16 -22.91
CA ASP A 257 19.29 26.73 -21.83
C ASP A 257 18.36 27.24 -20.71
N PRO A 258 18.49 26.72 -19.47
CA PRO A 258 17.67 27.15 -18.35
C PRO A 258 17.72 28.66 -18.06
N SER A 259 18.90 29.30 -18.24
CA SER A 259 19.06 30.74 -18.01
C SER A 259 18.29 31.54 -19.05
N ARG A 260 18.37 31.15 -20.31
CA ARG A 260 17.64 31.81 -21.42
C ARG A 260 16.14 31.59 -21.30
N THR A 261 15.72 30.39 -20.86
CA THR A 261 14.31 30.08 -20.62
C THR A 261 13.74 30.98 -19.53
N LEU A 262 14.49 31.19 -18.43
CA LEU A 262 14.06 32.08 -17.36
C LEU A 262 13.96 33.55 -17.84
N GLU A 263 14.92 34.02 -18.64
CA GLU A 263 14.88 35.36 -19.20
C GLU A 263 13.66 35.53 -20.12
N ARG A 264 13.45 34.61 -21.07
CA ARG A 264 12.30 34.66 -22.00
C ARG A 264 10.95 34.54 -21.26
N LEU A 265 10.85 33.72 -20.24
CA LEU A 265 9.64 33.61 -19.44
C LEU A 265 9.31 34.93 -18.73
N MET A 266 10.33 35.61 -18.20
CA MET A 266 10.16 36.92 -17.58
C MET A 266 9.78 37.99 -18.62
N GLU A 267 10.42 38.00 -19.79
CA GLU A 267 10.09 38.91 -20.90
C GLU A 267 8.65 38.71 -21.37
N ALA A 268 8.23 37.47 -21.62
CA ALA A 268 6.86 37.15 -22.05
C ALA A 268 5.82 37.60 -20.99
N MET A 269 6.11 37.42 -19.70
CA MET A 269 5.26 37.93 -18.61
C MET A 269 5.18 39.47 -18.64
N GLU A 270 6.28 40.14 -18.87
CA GLU A 270 6.30 41.61 -18.93
C GLU A 270 5.54 42.14 -20.17
N ASP A 271 5.66 41.46 -21.28
CA ASP A 271 4.96 41.80 -22.54
C ASP A 271 3.45 41.60 -22.37
N ALA A 272 3.00 40.44 -21.87
CA ALA A 272 1.58 40.15 -21.60
C ALA A 272 0.95 41.18 -20.65
N ILE A 273 1.64 41.51 -19.54
CA ILE A 273 1.17 42.55 -18.60
C ILE A 273 1.08 43.91 -19.28
N THR A 274 2.09 44.25 -20.11
CA THR A 274 2.19 45.57 -20.75
C THR A 274 1.12 45.72 -21.81
N GLU A 275 0.87 44.72 -22.63
CA GLU A 275 -0.15 44.75 -23.70
C GLU A 275 -1.57 44.90 -23.10
N ASP A 276 -1.92 44.12 -22.09
CA ASP A 276 -3.25 44.15 -21.51
C ASP A 276 -3.54 45.43 -20.68
N ASN A 277 -2.50 46.09 -20.18
CA ASN A 277 -2.65 47.27 -19.32
C ASN A 277 -2.22 48.60 -19.99
N ARG A 278 -2.07 48.65 -21.32
CA ARG A 278 -1.73 49.85 -22.07
C ARG A 278 -2.97 50.74 -22.23
N GLU A 279 -2.90 52.00 -21.81
CA GLU A 279 -3.93 52.97 -22.00
C GLU A 279 -3.95 53.51 -23.44
N LYS A 280 -5.08 54.16 -23.83
CA LYS A 280 -5.17 54.82 -25.15
C LYS A 280 -4.14 55.90 -25.40
N SER A 281 -3.52 56.42 -24.35
CA SER A 281 -2.40 57.35 -24.37
C SER A 281 -1.08 56.72 -24.75
N GLY A 282 -1.01 55.37 -24.80
CA GLY A 282 0.21 54.61 -24.97
C GLY A 282 1.01 54.38 -23.68
N GLN A 283 0.59 54.99 -22.59
CA GLN A 283 1.21 54.79 -21.24
C GLN A 283 0.64 53.56 -20.54
N LEU A 284 1.44 53.01 -19.64
CA LEU A 284 1.01 51.88 -18.80
C LEU A 284 0.08 52.37 -17.70
N SER A 285 -0.99 51.65 -17.45
CA SER A 285 -1.91 51.95 -16.33
C SER A 285 -1.21 51.80 -14.97
N ARG A 286 -1.72 52.46 -13.95
CA ARG A 286 -1.22 52.32 -12.56
C ARG A 286 -1.26 50.86 -12.06
N TRP A 287 -2.22 50.08 -12.51
CA TRP A 287 -2.30 48.65 -12.22
C TRP A 287 -1.22 47.86 -12.97
N GLY A 288 -1.00 48.14 -14.24
CA GLY A 288 0.08 47.51 -15.00
C GLY A 288 1.46 47.75 -14.39
N GLU A 289 1.75 49.00 -13.94
CA GLU A 289 3.00 49.27 -13.20
C GLU A 289 3.14 48.45 -11.92
N LEU A 290 2.04 48.29 -11.19
CA LEU A 290 2.00 47.47 -9.97
C LEU A 290 2.28 45.99 -10.27
N TYR A 291 1.65 45.47 -11.34
CA TYR A 291 1.81 44.07 -11.76
C TYR A 291 3.25 43.81 -12.24
N LEU A 292 3.81 44.66 -13.07
CA LEU A 292 5.21 44.55 -13.53
C LEU A 292 6.20 44.55 -12.37
N ARG A 293 6.06 45.53 -11.46
CA ARG A 293 6.91 45.61 -10.28
C ARG A 293 6.81 44.35 -9.41
N ARG A 294 5.62 43.78 -9.29
CA ARG A 294 5.38 42.57 -8.50
C ARG A 294 5.96 41.35 -9.21
N ALA A 295 5.69 41.15 -10.50
CA ALA A 295 6.25 40.07 -11.31
C ALA A 295 7.79 40.04 -11.20
N ARG A 296 8.44 41.17 -11.48
CA ARG A 296 9.91 41.32 -11.36
C ARG A 296 10.45 40.96 -9.98
N LYS A 297 9.72 41.31 -8.92
CA LYS A 297 10.13 40.96 -7.55
C LYS A 297 10.14 39.45 -7.32
N TYR A 298 9.17 38.73 -7.84
CA TYR A 298 9.05 37.28 -7.64
C TYR A 298 9.97 36.52 -8.57
N PHE A 299 10.06 36.89 -9.87
CA PHE A 299 10.98 36.26 -10.83
C PHE A 299 12.45 36.39 -10.44
N LYS A 300 12.86 37.48 -9.79
CA LYS A 300 14.23 37.63 -9.24
C LYS A 300 14.62 36.60 -8.19
N ARG A 301 13.68 35.83 -7.67
CA ARG A 301 13.94 34.76 -6.70
C ARG A 301 14.21 33.42 -7.38
N LEU A 302 13.78 33.25 -8.63
CA LEU A 302 14.04 32.05 -9.39
C LEU A 302 15.50 32.01 -9.84
N ARG A 303 16.04 30.80 -9.85
CA ARG A 303 17.37 30.48 -10.37
C ARG A 303 17.23 29.63 -11.63
N PRO A 304 18.24 29.54 -12.50
CA PRO A 304 18.22 28.64 -13.64
C PRO A 304 17.92 27.18 -13.25
N GLU A 305 18.43 26.73 -12.09
CA GLU A 305 18.18 25.39 -11.52
C GLU A 305 16.69 25.14 -11.23
N ASP A 306 15.91 26.19 -10.95
CA ASP A 306 14.46 26.07 -10.76
C ASP A 306 13.71 25.89 -12.09
N ILE A 307 14.34 26.14 -13.24
CA ILE A 307 13.76 26.00 -14.57
C ILE A 307 14.12 24.66 -15.23
N GLU A 308 15.24 24.04 -14.83
CA GLU A 308 15.66 22.74 -15.37
C GLU A 308 14.54 21.69 -15.41
N PRO A 309 13.66 21.55 -14.37
CA PRO A 309 12.60 20.55 -14.38
C PRO A 309 11.51 20.76 -15.43
N VAL A 310 11.41 21.97 -15.98
CA VAL A 310 10.44 22.31 -17.05
C VAL A 310 10.99 22.02 -18.44
N LEU A 311 12.27 21.63 -18.55
CA LEU A 311 12.98 21.41 -19.81
C LEU A 311 13.19 19.93 -20.16
N GLY A 312 12.50 19.03 -19.48
CA GLY A 312 12.52 17.59 -19.78
C GLY A 312 12.18 17.30 -21.25
N GLN A 313 12.69 16.18 -21.77
CA GLN A 313 12.58 15.82 -23.18
C GLN A 313 11.55 14.73 -23.46
N LYS A 314 11.12 13.98 -22.45
CA LYS A 314 10.17 12.86 -22.58
C LYS A 314 8.81 13.25 -22.04
N SER A 315 7.84 13.35 -22.91
CA SER A 315 6.45 13.59 -22.52
C SER A 315 5.85 12.41 -21.76
N ALA A 316 4.76 12.65 -21.02
CA ALA A 316 4.02 11.59 -20.34
C ALA A 316 3.50 10.52 -21.32
N SER A 317 3.17 10.88 -22.57
CA SER A 317 2.81 9.93 -23.64
C SER A 317 3.96 8.98 -23.96
N GLU A 318 5.16 9.51 -24.21
CA GLU A 318 6.35 8.71 -24.51
C GLU A 318 6.75 7.80 -23.35
N ILE A 319 6.54 8.26 -22.10
CA ILE A 319 6.74 7.41 -20.90
C ILE A 319 5.78 6.22 -20.91
N ILE A 320 4.50 6.43 -21.23
CA ILE A 320 3.52 5.34 -21.30
C ILE A 320 3.84 4.38 -22.45
N ASP A 321 4.28 4.86 -23.59
CA ASP A 321 4.67 4.00 -24.71
C ASP A 321 5.93 3.19 -24.39
N LEU A 322 6.92 3.80 -23.76
CA LEU A 322 8.11 3.11 -23.25
C LEU A 322 7.77 2.06 -22.19
N LEU A 323 6.80 2.36 -21.32
CA LEU A 323 6.28 1.40 -20.33
C LEU A 323 5.65 0.18 -21.00
N ARG A 324 4.88 0.37 -22.09
CA ARG A 324 4.28 -0.73 -22.85
C ARG A 324 5.33 -1.63 -23.50
N GLU A 325 6.43 -1.03 -23.98
CA GLU A 325 7.56 -1.75 -24.55
C GLU A 325 8.33 -2.54 -23.47
N LYS A 326 8.77 -1.86 -22.42
CA LYS A 326 9.66 -2.43 -21.39
C LYS A 326 8.94 -3.28 -20.35
N LYS A 327 7.61 -3.17 -20.22
CA LYS A 327 6.75 -3.85 -19.22
C LYS A 327 6.93 -3.40 -17.77
N ILE A 328 8.10 -2.88 -17.42
CA ILE A 328 8.40 -2.23 -16.15
C ILE A 328 9.22 -0.98 -16.41
N LEU A 329 8.86 0.09 -15.73
CA LEU A 329 9.55 1.37 -15.83
C LEU A 329 9.58 2.04 -14.44
N ILE A 330 10.74 2.51 -14.06
CA ILE A 330 10.97 3.19 -12.78
C ILE A 330 11.31 4.66 -13.07
N ILE A 331 10.60 5.56 -12.43
CA ILE A 331 10.96 6.97 -12.38
C ILE A 331 11.73 7.21 -11.11
N ASP A 332 13.02 7.51 -11.27
CA ASP A 332 13.90 7.85 -10.16
C ASP A 332 13.65 9.30 -9.73
N LEU A 333 13.08 9.46 -8.55
CA LEU A 333 12.76 10.73 -7.91
C LEU A 333 13.71 11.05 -6.74
N SER A 334 14.93 10.50 -6.73
CA SER A 334 15.87 10.64 -5.62
C SER A 334 16.33 12.07 -5.34
N TYR A 335 16.28 12.94 -6.33
CA TYR A 335 16.70 14.34 -6.24
C TYR A 335 15.54 15.30 -6.57
N GLY A 336 15.80 16.59 -6.55
CA GLY A 336 14.80 17.62 -6.79
C GLY A 336 13.94 17.96 -5.57
N SER A 337 13.18 19.04 -5.69
CA SER A 337 12.26 19.47 -4.64
C SER A 337 10.99 18.61 -4.61
N LYS A 338 10.25 18.68 -3.51
CA LYS A 338 8.97 17.99 -3.39
C LYS A 338 7.99 18.41 -4.50
N GLU A 339 7.94 19.71 -4.78
CA GLU A 339 7.07 20.27 -5.82
C GLU A 339 7.38 19.70 -7.19
N GLN A 340 8.67 19.55 -7.53
CA GLN A 340 9.10 18.94 -8.80
C GLN A 340 8.63 17.49 -8.93
N LYS A 341 8.82 16.70 -7.88
CA LYS A 341 8.39 15.29 -7.85
C LYS A 341 6.88 15.16 -8.01
N LEU A 342 6.13 16.03 -7.34
CA LEU A 342 4.67 16.03 -7.42
C LEU A 342 4.17 16.50 -8.78
N SER A 343 4.83 17.48 -9.42
CA SER A 343 4.49 17.94 -10.77
C SER A 343 4.70 16.84 -11.81
N ILE A 344 5.76 16.03 -11.69
CA ILE A 344 5.97 14.86 -12.56
C ILE A 344 4.83 13.86 -12.39
N PHE A 345 4.44 13.58 -11.14
CA PHE A 345 3.29 12.72 -10.91
C PHE A 345 2.02 13.26 -11.56
N LEU A 346 1.75 14.57 -11.44
CA LEU A 346 0.57 15.22 -12.03
C LEU A 346 0.54 15.08 -13.56
N SER A 347 1.66 15.31 -14.25
CA SER A 347 1.76 15.12 -15.69
C SER A 347 1.39 13.69 -16.12
N ILE A 348 1.89 12.70 -15.38
CA ILE A 348 1.60 11.28 -15.63
C ILE A 348 0.14 10.95 -15.30
N ALA A 349 -0.37 11.46 -14.17
CA ALA A 349 -1.73 11.20 -13.71
C ALA A 349 -2.78 11.76 -14.69
N ARG A 350 -2.56 12.98 -15.20
CA ARG A 350 -3.43 13.59 -16.23
C ARG A 350 -3.42 12.78 -17.51
N LYS A 351 -2.24 12.32 -17.97
CA LYS A 351 -2.16 11.48 -19.18
C LYS A 351 -2.86 10.13 -18.99
N LEU A 352 -2.71 9.49 -17.84
CA LEU A 352 -3.45 8.26 -17.54
C LEU A 352 -4.96 8.50 -17.54
N LYS A 353 -5.43 9.62 -16.96
CA LYS A 353 -6.83 10.02 -16.96
C LYS A 353 -7.36 10.25 -18.38
N GLU A 354 -6.65 10.99 -19.23
CA GLU A 354 -6.97 11.21 -20.64
C GLU A 354 -7.17 9.88 -21.38
N LEU A 355 -6.21 8.96 -21.24
CA LEU A 355 -6.29 7.63 -21.88
C LEU A 355 -7.51 6.83 -21.39
N MET A 356 -7.92 6.96 -20.14
CA MET A 356 -9.14 6.32 -19.61
C MET A 356 -10.41 6.98 -20.17
N GLU A 357 -10.44 8.29 -20.31
CA GLU A 357 -11.56 9.05 -20.90
C GLU A 357 -11.75 8.68 -22.39
N GLU A 358 -10.68 8.37 -23.10
CA GLU A 358 -10.70 7.79 -24.46
C GLU A 358 -11.16 6.31 -24.48
N LYS A 359 -11.53 5.76 -23.32
CA LYS A 359 -11.98 4.37 -23.13
C LYS A 359 -10.92 3.30 -23.44
N ASN A 360 -9.65 3.67 -23.35
CA ASN A 360 -8.55 2.74 -23.50
C ASN A 360 -8.37 1.86 -22.27
N ARG A 361 -8.28 0.53 -22.47
CA ARG A 361 -7.88 -0.37 -21.40
C ARG A 361 -6.38 -0.30 -21.22
N LEU A 362 -5.92 0.06 -20.02
CA LEU A 362 -4.52 0.36 -19.76
C LEU A 362 -3.69 -0.87 -19.39
N ASN A 363 -4.21 -1.73 -18.52
CA ASN A 363 -3.47 -2.81 -17.85
C ASN A 363 -2.15 -2.30 -17.26
N ILE A 364 -2.23 -1.19 -16.51
CA ILE A 364 -1.09 -0.55 -15.85
C ILE A 364 -1.28 -0.65 -14.34
N ALA A 365 -0.22 -1.06 -13.64
CA ALA A 365 -0.09 -0.91 -12.20
C ALA A 365 0.85 0.27 -11.90
N LEU A 366 0.31 1.32 -11.29
CA LEU A 366 1.07 2.48 -10.83
C LEU A 366 1.45 2.27 -9.37
N LEU A 367 2.72 1.93 -9.13
CA LEU A 367 3.28 1.79 -7.78
C LEU A 367 3.84 3.13 -7.32
N ILE A 368 3.28 3.65 -6.24
CA ILE A 368 3.69 4.91 -5.62
C ILE A 368 4.36 4.60 -4.29
N ASP A 369 5.68 4.70 -4.27
CA ASP A 369 6.43 4.59 -3.03
C ASP A 369 6.35 5.88 -2.23
N GLU A 370 6.42 5.77 -0.91
CA GLU A 370 6.20 6.87 0.04
C GLU A 370 4.90 7.65 -0.27
N ALA A 371 3.79 6.94 -0.45
CA ALA A 371 2.49 7.51 -0.82
C ALA A 371 2.03 8.72 0.03
N PRO A 372 2.37 8.86 1.34
CA PRO A 372 2.07 10.07 2.11
C PRO A 372 2.68 11.35 1.54
N GLN A 373 3.71 11.27 0.71
CA GLN A 373 4.27 12.45 0.04
C GLN A 373 3.35 13.00 -1.05
N TYR A 374 2.52 12.16 -1.65
CA TYR A 374 1.58 12.49 -2.73
C TYR A 374 0.17 12.78 -2.22
N CYS A 375 -0.27 12.04 -1.21
CA CYS A 375 -1.61 12.14 -0.65
C CYS A 375 -1.59 12.07 0.88
N PRO A 376 -0.98 13.07 1.57
CA PRO A 376 -0.89 13.08 3.02
C PRO A 376 -2.28 13.14 3.67
N TRP A 377 -2.32 12.87 4.97
CA TRP A 377 -3.56 12.93 5.76
C TRP A 377 -4.29 14.28 5.62
N ASN A 378 -3.54 15.38 5.62
CA ASN A 378 -4.07 16.73 5.48
C ASN A 378 -3.28 17.47 4.38
N PRO A 379 -3.66 17.30 3.09
CA PRO A 379 -2.93 17.84 1.96
C PRO A 379 -3.02 19.37 1.91
N GLN A 380 -1.94 20.02 1.46
CA GLN A 380 -1.85 21.47 1.27
C GLN A 380 -1.16 21.79 -0.06
N GLY A 381 -1.54 22.90 -0.69
CA GLY A 381 -0.90 23.35 -1.93
C GLY A 381 -1.02 22.30 -3.03
N ILE A 382 0.08 21.97 -3.69
CA ILE A 382 0.17 20.97 -4.76
C ILE A 382 -0.24 19.56 -4.28
N GLU A 383 -0.13 19.27 -2.97
CA GLU A 383 -0.58 18.00 -2.41
C GLU A 383 -2.10 17.80 -2.50
N MET A 384 -2.89 18.89 -2.49
CA MET A 384 -4.33 18.81 -2.69
C MET A 384 -4.63 18.28 -4.09
N GLU A 385 -3.97 18.83 -5.09
CA GLU A 385 -4.14 18.45 -6.49
C GLU A 385 -3.70 16.99 -6.73
N THR A 386 -2.54 16.60 -6.20
CA THR A 386 -2.07 15.20 -6.32
C THR A 386 -3.01 14.22 -5.61
N THR A 387 -3.54 14.60 -4.45
CA THR A 387 -4.52 13.78 -3.71
C THR A 387 -5.81 13.61 -4.51
N GLU A 388 -6.34 14.68 -5.12
CA GLU A 388 -7.53 14.65 -5.97
C GLU A 388 -7.33 13.75 -7.18
N HIS A 389 -6.20 13.86 -7.88
CA HIS A 389 -5.88 12.98 -9.00
C HIS A 389 -5.75 11.51 -8.59
N ILE A 390 -5.16 11.20 -7.44
CA ILE A 390 -5.11 9.82 -6.92
C ILE A 390 -6.53 9.29 -6.67
N ILE A 391 -7.43 10.09 -6.10
CA ILE A 391 -8.83 9.72 -5.88
C ILE A 391 -9.55 9.47 -7.21
N GLU A 392 -9.37 10.35 -8.20
CA GLU A 392 -9.95 10.20 -9.54
C GLU A 392 -9.43 8.95 -10.26
N LEU A 393 -8.11 8.73 -10.27
CA LEU A 393 -7.50 7.54 -10.84
C LEU A 393 -8.01 6.26 -10.16
N ALA A 394 -8.20 6.30 -8.83
CA ALA A 394 -8.78 5.19 -8.10
C ALA A 394 -10.26 4.95 -8.44
N ALA A 395 -11.03 5.99 -8.67
CA ALA A 395 -12.43 5.86 -9.02
C ALA A 395 -12.64 5.30 -10.44
N LEU A 396 -11.87 5.81 -11.42
CA LEU A 396 -11.97 5.43 -12.83
C LEU A 396 -11.22 4.12 -13.13
N GLY A 397 -10.09 3.90 -12.48
CA GLY A 397 -9.12 2.85 -12.82
C GLY A 397 -9.68 1.44 -12.87
N ARG A 398 -10.67 1.13 -12.02
CA ARG A 398 -11.34 -0.18 -12.00
C ARG A 398 -11.89 -0.60 -13.35
N SER A 399 -12.51 0.34 -14.07
CA SER A 399 -13.16 0.07 -15.36
C SER A 399 -12.15 -0.07 -16.50
N TYR A 400 -10.98 0.54 -16.36
CA TYR A 400 -9.99 0.63 -17.43
C TYR A 400 -8.71 -0.16 -17.18
N GLY A 401 -8.68 -0.99 -16.13
CA GLY A 401 -7.53 -1.84 -15.81
C GLY A 401 -6.32 -1.05 -15.29
N LEU A 402 -6.54 0.09 -14.63
CA LEU A 402 -5.52 0.79 -13.86
C LEU A 402 -5.57 0.31 -12.41
N SER A 403 -4.46 -0.13 -11.87
CA SER A 403 -4.30 -0.45 -10.45
C SER A 403 -3.33 0.53 -9.79
N LEU A 404 -3.72 1.11 -8.67
CA LEU A 404 -2.80 1.82 -7.80
C LEU A 404 -2.24 0.85 -6.77
N VAL A 405 -0.92 0.88 -6.57
CA VAL A 405 -0.21 0.18 -5.49
C VAL A 405 0.44 1.24 -4.62
N LEU A 406 -0.16 1.53 -3.47
CA LEU A 406 0.30 2.59 -2.58
C LEU A 406 1.12 2.01 -1.43
N VAL A 407 2.38 2.41 -1.34
CA VAL A 407 3.30 1.96 -0.28
C VAL A 407 3.46 3.08 0.75
N SER A 408 3.19 2.75 2.03
CA SER A 408 3.21 3.75 3.10
C SER A 408 3.77 3.19 4.40
N GLN A 409 4.45 4.05 5.15
CA GLN A 409 4.96 3.71 6.50
C GLN A 409 3.86 3.80 7.56
N GLY A 410 2.84 4.63 7.35
CA GLY A 410 1.70 4.81 8.24
C GLY A 410 0.38 4.62 7.54
N ILE A 411 -0.64 4.26 8.31
CA ILE A 411 -2.02 4.06 7.83
C ILE A 411 -2.79 5.38 7.87
N ALA A 412 -2.67 6.11 8.98
CA ALA A 412 -3.44 7.31 9.25
C ALA A 412 -2.60 8.36 10.00
N GLY A 413 -3.20 9.55 10.27
CA GLY A 413 -2.51 10.62 10.97
C GLY A 413 -1.35 11.22 10.18
N GLU A 414 -0.38 11.83 10.86
CA GLU A 414 0.71 12.60 10.25
C GLU A 414 1.60 11.79 9.30
N ILE A 415 1.76 10.49 9.55
CA ILE A 415 2.59 9.58 8.74
C ILE A 415 1.78 8.75 7.75
N GLY A 416 0.47 8.91 7.73
CA GLY A 416 -0.45 8.11 6.93
C GLY A 416 -0.96 8.83 5.68
N ILE A 417 -1.82 8.15 4.95
CA ILE A 417 -2.43 8.63 3.72
C ILE A 417 -3.84 9.18 3.96
N ASN A 418 -4.30 10.01 3.04
CA ASN A 418 -5.63 10.61 3.04
C ASN A 418 -6.74 9.55 3.16
N ALA A 419 -7.77 9.86 3.95
CA ALA A 419 -8.86 8.92 4.24
C ALA A 419 -9.69 8.56 2.99
N ALA A 420 -9.89 9.49 2.05
CA ALA A 420 -10.63 9.24 0.82
C ALA A 420 -9.83 8.31 -0.12
N VAL A 421 -8.51 8.48 -0.21
CA VAL A 421 -7.62 7.58 -0.93
C VAL A 421 -7.67 6.19 -0.32
N ARG A 422 -7.49 6.07 1.00
CA ARG A 422 -7.46 4.80 1.72
C ARG A 422 -8.73 3.97 1.53
N ARG A 423 -9.91 4.61 1.45
CA ARG A 423 -11.21 3.94 1.20
C ARG A 423 -11.29 3.24 -0.16
N ASN A 424 -10.46 3.64 -1.11
CA ASN A 424 -10.41 3.04 -2.44
C ASN A 424 -9.48 1.82 -2.51
N LEU A 425 -8.63 1.60 -1.50
CA LEU A 425 -7.74 0.44 -1.43
C LEU A 425 -8.52 -0.77 -0.91
N ASN A 426 -8.85 -1.69 -1.79
CA ASN A 426 -9.70 -2.84 -1.43
C ASN A 426 -8.90 -4.11 -1.07
N THR A 427 -7.58 -4.07 -1.24
CA THR A 427 -6.66 -5.11 -0.75
C THR A 427 -5.52 -4.44 -0.02
N LEU A 428 -5.22 -4.95 1.16
CA LEU A 428 -4.18 -4.40 2.03
C LEU A 428 -3.20 -5.50 2.42
N PHE A 429 -1.92 -5.18 2.33
CA PHE A 429 -0.83 -5.93 2.93
C PHE A 429 -0.36 -5.15 4.15
N ILE A 430 -0.63 -5.67 5.34
CA ILE A 430 -0.33 -4.98 6.60
C ILE A 430 0.76 -5.73 7.32
N GLY A 431 1.95 -5.16 7.35
CA GLY A 431 3.11 -5.64 8.11
C GLY A 431 3.15 -5.05 9.52
N ARG A 432 4.34 -5.03 10.12
CA ARG A 432 4.54 -4.41 11.44
C ARG A 432 4.17 -2.93 11.39
N ILE A 433 3.28 -2.50 12.29
CA ILE A 433 2.76 -1.13 12.35
C ILE A 433 3.46 -0.30 13.43
N HIS A 434 3.30 1.03 13.33
CA HIS A 434 3.66 1.95 14.40
C HIS A 434 2.57 2.00 15.48
N PRO A 435 2.91 2.19 16.77
CA PRO A 435 1.89 2.29 17.85
C PRO A 435 0.80 3.34 17.59
N LEU A 436 1.12 4.44 16.92
CA LEU A 436 0.14 5.48 16.55
C LEU A 436 -0.92 4.99 15.56
N ASP A 437 -0.64 3.95 14.78
CA ASP A 437 -1.56 3.36 13.82
C ASP A 437 -2.41 2.22 14.40
N ALA A 438 -2.16 1.80 15.65
CA ALA A 438 -2.78 0.63 16.26
C ALA A 438 -4.31 0.63 16.14
N PHE A 439 -4.94 1.73 16.51
CA PHE A 439 -6.40 1.88 16.46
C PHE A 439 -6.98 1.84 15.03
N GLU A 440 -6.28 2.44 14.07
CA GLU A 440 -6.72 2.41 12.66
C GLU A 440 -6.51 1.04 12.03
N ALA A 441 -5.41 0.37 12.38
CA ALA A 441 -5.11 -0.96 11.90
C ALA A 441 -6.15 -1.99 12.37
N GLU A 442 -6.56 -1.96 13.64
CA GLU A 442 -7.55 -2.90 14.19
C GLU A 442 -8.88 -2.90 13.42
N LYS A 443 -9.27 -1.78 12.81
CA LYS A 443 -10.48 -1.69 12.01
C LYS A 443 -10.49 -2.63 10.80
N PHE A 444 -9.31 -2.96 10.26
CA PHE A 444 -9.17 -3.91 9.14
C PHE A 444 -9.22 -5.37 9.60
N PHE A 445 -9.10 -5.63 10.90
CA PHE A 445 -9.06 -6.96 11.49
C PHE A 445 -10.30 -7.30 12.32
N THR A 446 -11.39 -6.56 12.12
CA THR A 446 -12.65 -6.79 12.82
C THR A 446 -13.12 -8.25 12.66
N ASN A 447 -13.51 -8.90 13.75
CA ASN A 447 -13.94 -10.30 13.81
C ASN A 447 -12.88 -11.34 13.43
N SER A 448 -11.59 -10.98 13.41
CA SER A 448 -10.51 -11.92 13.10
C SER A 448 -9.65 -12.30 14.30
N LEU A 449 -9.85 -11.71 15.46
CA LEU A 449 -9.05 -11.85 16.68
C LEU A 449 -7.56 -11.48 16.51
N ILE A 450 -7.25 -10.69 15.52
CA ILE A 450 -5.92 -10.08 15.36
C ILE A 450 -5.97 -8.72 16.04
N ARG A 451 -5.17 -8.57 17.09
CA ARG A 451 -5.07 -7.35 17.90
C ARG A 451 -3.87 -6.51 17.50
N ALA A 452 -3.90 -5.24 17.86
CA ALA A 452 -2.78 -4.33 17.63
C ALA A 452 -1.45 -4.87 18.18
N ASP A 453 -1.46 -5.47 19.35
CA ASP A 453 -0.25 -6.05 19.98
C ASP A 453 0.44 -7.09 19.09
N SER A 454 -0.33 -7.89 18.36
CA SER A 454 0.21 -8.85 17.40
C SER A 454 0.86 -8.14 16.21
N LEU A 455 0.23 -7.07 15.71
CA LEU A 455 0.75 -6.28 14.58
C LEU A 455 2.02 -5.52 14.94
N LEU A 456 2.13 -5.00 16.17
CA LEU A 456 3.30 -4.31 16.68
C LEU A 456 4.54 -5.23 16.77
N ARG A 457 4.33 -6.53 16.91
CA ARG A 457 5.37 -7.53 17.11
C ARG A 457 5.64 -8.41 15.87
N LEU A 458 4.99 -8.13 14.75
CA LEU A 458 5.22 -8.89 13.52
C LEU A 458 6.71 -8.89 13.16
N PRO A 459 7.29 -10.05 12.83
CA PRO A 459 8.64 -10.12 12.30
C PRO A 459 8.76 -9.39 10.96
N GLU A 460 9.97 -9.03 10.58
CA GLU A 460 10.24 -8.51 9.24
C GLU A 460 9.83 -9.52 8.17
N GLY A 461 9.30 -9.03 7.03
CA GLY A 461 8.85 -9.87 5.93
C GLY A 461 7.52 -10.59 6.19
N HIS A 462 6.82 -10.29 7.29
CA HIS A 462 5.50 -10.85 7.58
C HIS A 462 4.40 -9.82 7.34
N PHE A 463 3.39 -10.21 6.56
CA PHE A 463 2.26 -9.35 6.22
C PHE A 463 0.94 -10.10 6.30
N TYR A 464 -0.08 -9.48 6.85
CA TYR A 464 -1.45 -9.95 6.69
C TYR A 464 -2.03 -9.45 5.38
N ILE A 465 -2.62 -10.36 4.60
CA ILE A 465 -3.44 -10.01 3.44
C ILE A 465 -4.88 -9.86 3.90
N VAL A 466 -5.45 -8.67 3.63
CA VAL A 466 -6.83 -8.32 3.95
C VAL A 466 -7.52 -7.79 2.71
N GLY A 467 -8.78 -8.11 2.51
CA GLY A 467 -9.59 -7.53 1.44
C GLY A 467 -9.80 -8.45 0.25
N LYS A 468 -10.15 -7.87 -0.91
CA LYS A 468 -10.76 -8.61 -2.02
C LYS A 468 -9.86 -9.64 -2.71
N MET A 469 -8.56 -9.39 -2.77
CA MET A 469 -7.64 -10.37 -3.37
C MET A 469 -7.40 -11.58 -2.46
N ASN A 470 -7.70 -11.47 -1.15
CA ASN A 470 -7.64 -12.60 -0.25
C ASN A 470 -8.84 -13.53 -0.51
N PRO A 471 -8.64 -14.80 -0.88
CA PRO A 471 -9.74 -15.75 -1.09
C PRO A 471 -10.41 -16.18 0.23
N SER A 472 -9.78 -15.88 1.36
CA SER A 472 -10.30 -16.16 2.69
C SER A 472 -11.07 -14.95 3.24
N PRO A 473 -12.22 -15.13 3.91
CA PRO A 473 -12.89 -14.05 4.64
C PRO A 473 -12.11 -13.61 5.88
N VAL A 474 -11.10 -14.37 6.28
CA VAL A 474 -10.22 -14.12 7.43
C VAL A 474 -8.85 -13.69 6.89
N PRO A 475 -8.19 -12.69 7.50
CA PRO A 475 -6.85 -12.30 7.13
C PRO A 475 -5.86 -13.48 7.18
N ILE A 476 -5.04 -13.60 6.14
CA ILE A 476 -4.00 -14.64 6.02
C ILE A 476 -2.64 -14.00 6.25
N LEU A 477 -1.83 -14.60 7.12
CA LEU A 477 -0.45 -14.19 7.37
C LEU A 477 0.46 -14.83 6.35
N ILE A 478 1.18 -13.99 5.59
CA ILE A 478 2.17 -14.43 4.61
C ILE A 478 3.59 -14.02 5.02
N THR A 479 4.55 -14.74 4.49
CA THR A 479 5.96 -14.40 4.45
C THR A 479 6.54 -14.69 3.08
N PHE A 480 7.79 -14.33 2.82
CA PHE A 480 8.50 -14.58 1.56
C PHE A 480 10.00 -14.71 1.83
N GLU A 481 10.68 -15.38 0.91
CA GLU A 481 12.13 -15.54 0.99
C GLU A 481 12.84 -14.32 0.39
N ILE A 482 13.88 -13.85 1.05
CA ILE A 482 14.79 -12.81 0.58
C ILE A 482 16.14 -13.45 0.36
N GLU A 483 16.74 -13.26 -0.80
CA GLU A 483 18.10 -13.77 -1.08
C GLU A 483 19.11 -13.21 -0.08
N GLU A 484 20.00 -14.07 0.42
CA GLU A 484 21.03 -13.69 1.41
C GLU A 484 21.94 -12.57 0.93
N SER A 485 22.21 -12.52 -0.37
CA SER A 485 23.01 -11.46 -1.01
C SER A 485 22.41 -10.06 -0.85
N GLU A 486 21.09 -9.96 -0.72
CA GLU A 486 20.41 -8.68 -0.51
C GLU A 486 20.29 -8.32 0.98
N LYS A 487 20.18 -9.31 1.86
CA LYS A 487 20.22 -9.06 3.32
C LYS A 487 21.52 -8.41 3.75
N LEU A 488 22.64 -8.81 3.13
CA LEU A 488 23.97 -8.25 3.39
C LEU A 488 24.11 -6.81 2.90
N ARG A 489 23.49 -6.44 1.77
CA ARG A 489 23.54 -5.06 1.25
C ARG A 489 22.79 -4.03 2.10
N HIS A 490 21.81 -4.46 2.88
CA HIS A 490 21.03 -3.59 3.78
C HIS A 490 21.54 -3.56 5.23
N GLY A 491 22.37 -4.53 5.64
CA GLY A 491 23.00 -4.57 6.97
C GLY A 491 24.26 -3.73 7.10
N GLU A 492 24.78 -3.20 6.00
CA GLU A 492 26.02 -2.38 5.95
C GLU A 492 25.75 -0.86 5.79
N ARG A 493 24.52 -0.38 6.05
CA ARG A 493 24.17 1.06 6.02
C ARG A 493 23.76 1.60 7.36
#